data_272e3dbd5b737c09b066bd4dbc7862a0
#
_entry.id   272e3dbd5b737c09b066bd4dbc7862a0
#
_cell.length_a   1.000
_cell.length_b   1.000
_cell.length_c   1.000
_cell.angle_alpha   90.00
_cell.angle_beta   90.00
_cell.angle_gamma   90.00
#
_symmetry.space_group_name_H-M   'P 1'
#
loop_
_entity.id
_entity.type
_entity.pdbx_description
1 polymer ?
#
loop_
_entity_poly.entity_id
_entity_poly.type
_entity_poly.pdbx_seq_one_letter_code
_entity_poly.pdbx_strand_id
1 'polypeptide(L)'
;MLLDEHPIWLDALEKVLSSEGITVVGKATSPEAALALVDSEKPDGLVASVELPGSDMDGFECLRRARERSPELRIVAFSTHHDPFHLSAAATAGADAYLPKTAGAVEVADTVRSCLASGSKRSGCSQELEDSPTPPSLTARELEIVHLVARGYTNVQIAQRLWVTKWTVKFHLANAYRKLGVSNRTQAARYLFDHGLSDLPVDRSA
;
A
#
# COMPACT_ATOMS: atom_id res chain seq x y z
N MET A 1 -12.83 -3.65 7.03
CA MET A 1 -12.69 -3.29 8.45
C MET A 1 -11.96 -1.96 8.60
N LEU A 2 -12.25 -1.18 9.66
CA LEU A 2 -11.68 0.17 9.85
C LEU A 2 -11.02 0.29 11.23
N LEU A 3 -9.90 1.04 11.30
CA LEU A 3 -9.23 1.41 12.54
C LEU A 3 -8.88 2.91 12.53
N ASP A 4 -9.43 3.66 13.45
CA ASP A 4 -9.07 5.06 13.73
C ASP A 4 -9.47 5.40 15.17
N GLU A 5 -8.67 6.16 15.91
CA GLU A 5 -8.99 6.57 17.27
C GLU A 5 -10.21 7.52 17.33
N HIS A 6 -10.51 8.20 16.25
CA HIS A 6 -11.63 9.14 16.15
C HIS A 6 -12.86 8.47 15.52
N PRO A 7 -13.95 8.26 16.27
CA PRO A 7 -15.17 7.64 15.72
C PRO A 7 -15.74 8.35 14.49
N ILE A 8 -15.56 9.65 14.40
CA ILE A 8 -16.05 10.45 13.25
C ILE A 8 -15.41 9.98 11.91
N TRP A 9 -14.13 9.60 11.92
CA TRP A 9 -13.47 9.05 10.75
C TRP A 9 -14.00 7.67 10.39
N LEU A 10 -14.28 6.83 11.39
CA LEU A 10 -14.87 5.51 11.18
C LEU A 10 -16.25 5.61 10.52
N ASP A 11 -17.10 6.53 10.99
CA ASP A 11 -18.43 6.74 10.44
C ASP A 11 -18.38 7.37 9.03
N ALA A 12 -17.44 8.29 8.80
CA ALA A 12 -17.27 8.91 7.49
C ALA A 12 -16.77 7.88 6.45
N LEU A 13 -15.75 7.10 6.81
CA LEU A 13 -15.21 6.04 5.96
C LEU A 13 -16.25 4.96 5.67
N GLU A 14 -17.01 4.53 6.68
CA GLU A 14 -18.08 3.55 6.49
C GLU A 14 -19.13 4.04 5.47
N LYS A 15 -19.58 5.30 5.57
CA LYS A 15 -20.50 5.88 4.60
C LYS A 15 -19.93 5.90 3.18
N VAL A 16 -18.68 6.34 3.03
CA VAL A 16 -18.00 6.40 1.74
C VAL A 16 -17.86 5.01 1.14
N LEU A 17 -17.38 4.05 1.90
CA LEU A 17 -17.16 2.69 1.41
C LEU A 17 -18.47 1.96 1.11
N SER A 18 -19.49 2.13 1.96
CA SER A 18 -20.81 1.53 1.76
C SER A 18 -21.52 2.06 0.51
N SER A 19 -21.39 3.36 0.19
CA SER A 19 -21.94 3.93 -1.04
C SER A 19 -21.34 3.34 -2.31
N GLU A 20 -20.15 2.74 -2.19
CA GLU A 20 -19.40 2.11 -3.27
C GLU A 20 -19.47 0.56 -3.23
N GLY A 21 -20.41 0.02 -2.45
CA GLY A 21 -20.64 -1.43 -2.36
C GLY A 21 -19.61 -2.20 -1.53
N ILE A 22 -18.79 -1.51 -0.74
CA ILE A 22 -17.80 -2.16 0.14
C ILE A 22 -18.40 -2.28 1.55
N THR A 23 -18.58 -3.50 2.01
CA THR A 23 -19.15 -3.78 3.34
C THR A 23 -18.11 -3.59 4.44
N VAL A 24 -18.42 -2.78 5.45
CA VAL A 24 -17.58 -2.62 6.64
C VAL A 24 -18.05 -3.62 7.71
N VAL A 25 -17.25 -4.67 7.94
CA VAL A 25 -17.56 -5.76 8.89
C VAL A 25 -17.17 -5.45 10.33
N GLY A 26 -16.37 -4.40 10.57
CA GLY A 26 -15.98 -4.00 11.91
C GLY A 26 -15.29 -2.64 11.96
N LYS A 27 -15.44 -1.97 13.09
CA LYS A 27 -14.78 -0.69 13.41
C LYS A 27 -14.07 -0.82 14.76
N ALA A 28 -12.85 -0.36 14.84
CA ALA A 28 -12.03 -0.36 16.04
C ALA A 28 -11.47 1.04 16.31
N THR A 29 -11.37 1.39 17.59
CA THR A 29 -10.74 2.64 18.04
C THR A 29 -9.40 2.43 18.71
N SER A 30 -8.96 1.16 18.86
CA SER A 30 -7.63 0.82 19.36
C SER A 30 -6.99 -0.30 18.53
N PRO A 31 -5.65 -0.39 18.51
CA PRO A 31 -4.93 -1.46 17.83
C PRO A 31 -5.32 -2.85 18.28
N GLU A 32 -5.50 -3.03 19.62
CA GLU A 32 -5.84 -4.33 20.22
C GLU A 32 -7.22 -4.81 19.75
N ALA A 33 -8.21 -3.89 19.76
CA ALA A 33 -9.55 -4.17 19.25
C ALA A 33 -9.52 -4.51 17.75
N ALA A 34 -8.71 -3.78 16.98
CA ALA A 34 -8.53 -4.06 15.55
C ALA A 34 -7.94 -5.44 15.30
N LEU A 35 -6.89 -5.82 16.02
CA LEU A 35 -6.28 -7.14 15.90
C LEU A 35 -7.23 -8.26 16.30
N ALA A 36 -8.04 -8.07 17.36
CA ALA A 36 -9.07 -9.03 17.76
C ALA A 36 -10.14 -9.20 16.66
N LEU A 37 -10.57 -8.10 16.02
CA LEU A 37 -11.52 -8.15 14.91
C LEU A 37 -10.91 -8.79 13.64
N VAL A 38 -9.63 -8.63 13.37
CA VAL A 38 -8.95 -9.36 12.27
C VAL A 38 -9.05 -10.86 12.49
N ASP A 39 -8.87 -11.32 13.72
CA ASP A 39 -8.93 -12.74 14.05
C ASP A 39 -10.37 -13.30 13.99
N SER A 40 -11.38 -12.55 14.47
CA SER A 40 -12.78 -13.00 14.53
C SER A 40 -13.52 -12.87 13.20
N GLU A 41 -13.42 -11.72 12.54
CA GLU A 41 -14.20 -11.39 11.35
C GLU A 41 -13.50 -11.80 10.04
N LYS A 42 -12.19 -12.04 10.09
CA LYS A 42 -11.36 -12.40 8.91
C LYS A 42 -11.64 -11.51 7.69
N PRO A 43 -11.50 -10.18 7.83
CA PRO A 43 -11.85 -9.25 6.76
C PRO A 43 -10.90 -9.40 5.57
N ASP A 44 -11.39 -9.09 4.37
CA ASP A 44 -10.55 -9.02 3.16
C ASP A 44 -9.59 -7.83 3.20
N GLY A 45 -9.97 -6.74 3.90
CA GLY A 45 -9.18 -5.52 3.98
C GLY A 45 -9.30 -4.77 5.29
N LEU A 46 -8.22 -4.08 5.62
CA LEU A 46 -8.08 -3.18 6.77
C LEU A 46 -7.66 -1.79 6.29
N VAL A 47 -8.50 -0.79 6.53
CA VAL A 47 -8.10 0.63 6.44
C VAL A 47 -7.77 1.09 7.84
N ALA A 48 -6.52 1.45 8.09
CA ALA A 48 -6.05 1.75 9.43
C ALA A 48 -5.30 3.08 9.50
N SER A 49 -5.67 3.92 10.46
CA SER A 49 -4.87 5.06 10.88
C SER A 49 -3.52 4.58 11.42
N VAL A 50 -2.44 5.25 11.03
CA VAL A 50 -1.11 5.01 11.59
C VAL A 50 -0.80 5.92 12.77
N GLU A 51 -1.55 7.00 12.93
CA GLU A 51 -1.51 7.86 14.12
C GLU A 51 -2.58 7.37 15.12
N LEU A 52 -2.15 6.76 16.20
CA LEU A 52 -2.99 6.24 17.28
C LEU A 52 -2.44 6.70 18.64
N PRO A 53 -2.49 8.00 18.94
CA PRO A 53 -2.02 8.54 20.21
C PRO A 53 -2.82 7.94 21.38
N GLY A 54 -2.15 7.65 22.49
CA GLY A 54 -2.79 7.07 23.67
C GLY A 54 -2.87 5.55 23.69
N SER A 55 -2.36 4.87 22.69
CA SER A 55 -2.16 3.42 22.68
C SER A 55 -0.69 3.06 22.97
N ASP A 56 -0.48 1.95 23.68
CA ASP A 56 0.86 1.38 23.87
C ASP A 56 1.46 0.81 22.56
N MET A 57 0.61 0.57 21.58
CA MET A 57 0.97 0.06 20.27
C MET A 57 0.76 1.17 19.22
N ASP A 58 1.78 1.53 18.48
CA ASP A 58 1.64 2.45 17.36
C ASP A 58 0.95 1.79 16.14
N GLY A 59 0.49 2.64 15.20
CA GLY A 59 -0.24 2.14 14.05
C GLY A 59 0.61 1.27 13.12
N PHE A 60 1.90 1.55 12.95
CA PHE A 60 2.77 0.73 12.11
C PHE A 60 2.98 -0.65 12.70
N GLU A 61 3.16 -0.75 14.02
CA GLU A 61 3.24 -2.03 14.71
C GLU A 61 1.91 -2.81 14.59
N CYS A 62 0.77 -2.12 14.67
CA CYS A 62 -0.53 -2.72 14.43
C CYS A 62 -0.63 -3.30 13.01
N LEU A 63 -0.22 -2.56 11.98
CA LEU A 63 -0.21 -3.06 10.59
C LEU A 63 0.68 -4.29 10.45
N ARG A 64 1.88 -4.28 11.05
CA ARG A 64 2.81 -5.40 11.02
C ARG A 64 2.18 -6.66 11.65
N ARG A 65 1.59 -6.53 12.84
CA ARG A 65 0.92 -7.64 13.53
C ARG A 65 -0.33 -8.13 12.79
N ALA A 66 -1.09 -7.24 12.19
CA ALA A 66 -2.24 -7.62 11.36
C ALA A 66 -1.79 -8.44 10.14
N ARG A 67 -0.69 -8.05 9.51
CA ARG A 67 -0.08 -8.79 8.39
C ARG A 67 0.43 -10.16 8.81
N GLU A 68 1.07 -10.27 9.98
CA GLU A 68 1.55 -11.55 10.52
C GLU A 68 0.41 -12.52 10.82
N ARG A 69 -0.72 -12.02 11.34
CA ARG A 69 -1.91 -12.83 11.66
C ARG A 69 -2.68 -13.26 10.41
N SER A 70 -2.75 -12.37 9.43
CA SER A 70 -3.47 -12.62 8.18
C SER A 70 -2.63 -12.17 6.98
N PRO A 71 -1.81 -13.06 6.40
CA PRO A 71 -0.94 -12.75 5.26
C PRO A 71 -1.69 -12.25 4.02
N GLU A 72 -2.94 -12.67 3.82
CA GLU A 72 -3.79 -12.30 2.67
C GLU A 72 -4.55 -10.98 2.89
N LEU A 73 -4.59 -10.46 4.11
CA LEU A 73 -5.29 -9.23 4.46
C LEU A 73 -4.76 -8.06 3.61
N ARG A 74 -5.63 -7.33 2.95
CA ARG A 74 -5.27 -6.09 2.26
C ARG A 74 -5.23 -4.94 3.25
N ILE A 75 -4.12 -4.23 3.31
CA ILE A 75 -3.89 -3.17 4.29
C ILE A 75 -3.71 -1.83 3.60
N VAL A 76 -4.58 -0.88 3.91
CA VAL A 76 -4.49 0.51 3.49
C VAL A 76 -4.12 1.36 4.70
N ALA A 77 -2.92 1.92 4.71
CA ALA A 77 -2.50 2.86 5.74
C ALA A 77 -3.16 4.23 5.50
N PHE A 78 -3.76 4.82 6.53
CA PHE A 78 -4.49 6.08 6.48
C PHE A 78 -3.84 7.08 7.45
N SER A 79 -3.37 8.23 6.98
CA SER A 79 -2.47 9.10 7.75
C SER A 79 -2.68 10.57 7.50
N THR A 80 -2.47 11.41 8.52
CA THR A 80 -2.36 12.86 8.37
C THR A 80 -1.01 13.28 7.80
N HIS A 81 0.02 12.46 7.93
CA HIS A 81 1.35 12.68 7.39
C HIS A 81 1.49 12.11 5.98
N HIS A 82 2.31 12.73 5.17
CA HIS A 82 2.52 12.31 3.77
C HIS A 82 3.96 12.55 3.30
N ASP A 83 4.86 12.59 4.25
CA ASP A 83 6.30 12.63 3.99
C ASP A 83 6.86 11.25 3.61
N PRO A 84 8.07 11.19 3.02
CA PRO A 84 8.69 9.95 2.59
C PRO A 84 8.95 8.95 3.71
N PHE A 85 9.15 9.42 4.94
CA PHE A 85 9.42 8.57 6.10
C PHE A 85 8.18 7.73 6.46
N HIS A 86 7.01 8.38 6.63
CA HIS A 86 5.76 7.69 6.94
C HIS A 86 5.32 6.73 5.81
N LEU A 87 5.54 7.13 4.55
CA LEU A 87 5.31 6.26 3.40
C LEU A 87 6.16 4.99 3.44
N SER A 88 7.47 5.16 3.73
CA SER A 88 8.40 4.03 3.83
C SER A 88 8.10 3.14 5.04
N ALA A 89 7.75 3.74 6.17
CA ALA A 89 7.38 3.02 7.39
C ALA A 89 6.12 2.16 7.18
N ALA A 90 5.06 2.72 6.56
CA ALA A 90 3.84 1.98 6.23
C ALA A 90 4.13 0.79 5.29
N ALA A 91 4.94 1.03 4.27
CA ALA A 91 5.37 -0.02 3.35
C ALA A 91 6.13 -1.15 4.06
N THR A 92 7.06 -0.79 4.95
CA THR A 92 7.83 -1.74 5.75
C THR A 92 6.94 -2.51 6.73
N ALA A 93 5.92 -1.85 7.30
CA ALA A 93 4.91 -2.47 8.15
C ALA A 93 3.94 -3.40 7.39
N GLY A 94 4.04 -3.49 6.07
CA GLY A 94 3.26 -4.41 5.26
C GLY A 94 1.96 -3.83 4.70
N ALA A 95 1.79 -2.49 4.66
CA ALA A 95 0.68 -1.88 3.95
C ALA A 95 0.77 -2.13 2.44
N ASP A 96 -0.37 -2.36 1.80
CA ASP A 96 -0.49 -2.53 0.34
C ASP A 96 -0.74 -1.19 -0.37
N ALA A 97 -1.35 -0.23 0.34
CA ALA A 97 -1.58 1.14 -0.14
C ALA A 97 -1.47 2.15 1.00
N TYR A 98 -1.34 3.42 0.64
CA TYR A 98 -1.26 4.54 1.57
C TYR A 98 -2.17 5.68 1.10
N LEU A 99 -2.98 6.20 2.01
CA LEU A 99 -3.89 7.31 1.77
C LEU A 99 -3.67 8.43 2.80
N PRO A 100 -3.57 9.69 2.36
CA PRO A 100 -3.62 10.80 3.29
C PRO A 100 -5.05 11.01 3.80
N LYS A 101 -5.22 11.42 5.05
CA LYS A 101 -6.55 11.79 5.63
C LYS A 101 -7.19 13.00 4.94
N THR A 102 -6.45 13.67 4.06
CA THR A 102 -6.95 14.74 3.18
C THR A 102 -7.50 14.23 1.84
N ALA A 103 -7.47 12.92 1.60
CA ALA A 103 -8.00 12.31 0.38
C ALA A 103 -9.51 12.51 0.28
N GLY A 104 -9.99 12.75 -0.93
CA GLY A 104 -11.43 12.85 -1.19
C GLY A 104 -12.13 11.49 -1.13
N ALA A 105 -13.47 11.49 -0.95
CA ALA A 105 -14.28 10.28 -0.82
C ALA A 105 -14.07 9.29 -1.99
N VAL A 106 -14.07 9.80 -3.22
CA VAL A 106 -13.85 8.99 -4.43
C VAL A 106 -12.47 8.34 -4.42
N GLU A 107 -11.43 9.10 -4.06
CA GLU A 107 -10.06 8.62 -3.97
C GLU A 107 -9.89 7.50 -2.93
N VAL A 108 -10.55 7.65 -1.78
CA VAL A 108 -10.57 6.62 -0.73
C VAL A 108 -11.22 5.34 -1.26
N ALA A 109 -12.41 5.45 -1.85
CA ALA A 109 -13.14 4.30 -2.36
C ALA A 109 -12.38 3.57 -3.48
N ASP A 110 -11.84 4.32 -4.44
CA ASP A 110 -11.07 3.75 -5.56
C ASP A 110 -9.79 3.06 -5.10
N THR A 111 -9.09 3.64 -4.12
CA THR A 111 -7.89 3.02 -3.57
C THR A 111 -8.21 1.72 -2.83
N VAL A 112 -9.25 1.73 -1.98
CA VAL A 112 -9.67 0.52 -1.26
C VAL A 112 -10.15 -0.55 -2.23
N ARG A 113 -10.97 -0.20 -3.23
CA ARG A 113 -11.45 -1.13 -4.26
C ARG A 113 -10.28 -1.73 -5.05
N SER A 114 -9.34 -0.91 -5.51
CA SER A 114 -8.17 -1.38 -6.24
C SER A 114 -7.28 -2.29 -5.39
N CYS A 115 -7.14 -1.99 -4.11
CA CYS A 115 -6.40 -2.80 -3.16
C CYS A 115 -7.06 -4.18 -2.96
N LEU A 116 -8.41 -4.23 -2.82
CA LEU A 116 -9.16 -5.47 -2.69
C LEU A 116 -9.20 -6.29 -3.98
N ALA A 117 -9.34 -5.63 -5.14
CA ALA A 117 -9.39 -6.28 -6.45
C ALA A 117 -8.05 -6.85 -6.93
N SER A 118 -6.94 -6.40 -6.36
CA SER A 118 -5.60 -6.95 -6.65
C SER A 118 -5.53 -8.37 -6.11
N GLY A 119 -6.18 -9.27 -6.82
CA GLY A 119 -6.43 -10.65 -6.42
C GLY A 119 -5.19 -11.40 -5.98
N SER A 120 -5.44 -12.43 -5.21
CA SER A 120 -4.57 -13.46 -4.63
C SER A 120 -3.47 -13.98 -5.57
N LYS A 121 -2.50 -13.15 -5.89
CA LYS A 121 -1.17 -13.55 -6.38
C LYS A 121 -0.10 -12.74 -5.67
N ARG A 122 -0.11 -12.83 -4.34
CA ARG A 122 1.17 -12.84 -3.65
C ARG A 122 1.72 -14.24 -3.85
N SER A 123 2.46 -14.44 -4.89
CA SER A 123 3.49 -15.48 -4.91
C SER A 123 4.33 -15.26 -3.68
N GLY A 124 4.28 -16.25 -2.79
CA GLY A 124 4.81 -16.15 -1.45
C GLY A 124 6.24 -15.65 -1.43
N CYS A 125 6.49 -14.67 -0.61
CA CYS A 125 7.80 -14.42 -0.08
C CYS A 125 7.93 -15.20 1.24
N SER A 126 7.79 -16.53 1.11
CA SER A 126 8.22 -17.53 2.08
C SER A 126 8.79 -18.66 1.27
N GLN A 127 9.90 -18.43 0.62
CA GLN A 127 10.78 -19.48 0.12
C GLN A 127 12.21 -19.05 0.41
N GLU A 128 12.74 -19.78 1.38
CA GLU A 128 14.10 -20.30 1.49
C GLU A 128 15.19 -19.46 0.80
N LEU A 129 16.10 -19.00 1.64
CA LEU A 129 17.43 -18.59 1.29
C LEU A 129 18.11 -19.70 0.47
N GLU A 130 17.92 -19.68 -0.83
CA GLU A 130 18.84 -20.28 -1.75
C GLU A 130 19.62 -19.18 -2.45
N ASP A 131 20.93 -19.23 -2.25
CA ASP A 131 21.95 -18.40 -2.90
C ASP A 131 21.81 -18.49 -4.42
N SER A 132 21.14 -17.50 -5.00
CA SER A 132 21.30 -17.13 -6.41
C SER A 132 21.06 -15.63 -6.53
N PRO A 133 21.91 -14.88 -7.25
CA PRO A 133 21.77 -13.44 -7.41
C PRO A 133 20.68 -13.14 -8.44
N THR A 134 19.44 -13.44 -8.09
CA THR A 134 18.27 -12.92 -8.82
C THR A 134 17.97 -11.52 -8.31
N PRO A 135 17.75 -10.54 -9.19
CA PRO A 135 17.41 -9.19 -8.77
C PRO A 135 16.12 -9.23 -7.92
N PRO A 136 16.02 -8.44 -6.86
CA PRO A 136 14.88 -8.44 -5.96
C PRO A 136 13.59 -8.26 -6.76
N SER A 137 12.65 -9.20 -6.61
CA SER A 137 11.44 -9.25 -7.41
C SER A 137 10.52 -8.07 -7.09
N LEU A 138 10.52 -7.07 -7.97
CA LEU A 138 9.50 -6.04 -7.97
C LEU A 138 8.13 -6.66 -8.28
N THR A 139 7.09 -6.20 -7.60
CA THR A 139 5.72 -6.52 -8.03
C THR A 139 5.47 -5.96 -9.42
N ALA A 140 4.51 -6.51 -10.16
CA ALA A 140 4.14 -5.99 -11.49
C ALA A 140 3.86 -4.48 -11.46
N ARG A 141 3.20 -3.99 -10.40
CA ARG A 141 2.88 -2.57 -10.23
C ARG A 141 4.11 -1.71 -9.92
N GLU A 142 5.02 -2.17 -9.09
CA GLU A 142 6.28 -1.49 -8.81
C GLU A 142 7.14 -1.42 -10.08
N LEU A 143 7.24 -2.50 -10.81
CA LEU A 143 7.98 -2.58 -12.07
C LEU A 143 7.40 -1.60 -13.11
N GLU A 144 6.09 -1.59 -13.32
CA GLU A 144 5.40 -0.67 -14.22
C GLU A 144 5.69 0.79 -13.87
N ILE A 145 5.60 1.14 -12.59
CA ILE A 145 5.85 2.51 -12.13
C ILE A 145 7.32 2.88 -12.31
N VAL A 146 8.27 2.01 -11.98
CA VAL A 146 9.71 2.28 -12.16
C VAL A 146 10.07 2.40 -13.65
N HIS A 147 9.43 1.65 -14.55
CA HIS A 147 9.58 1.83 -16.01
C HIS A 147 9.11 3.20 -16.47
N LEU A 148 7.97 3.68 -15.99
CA LEU A 148 7.48 5.03 -16.30
C LEU A 148 8.43 6.10 -15.75
N VAL A 149 9.02 5.87 -14.58
CA VAL A 149 10.07 6.73 -14.02
C VAL A 149 11.29 6.77 -14.91
N ALA A 150 11.78 5.64 -15.41
CA ALA A 150 12.92 5.57 -16.30
C ALA A 150 12.66 6.28 -17.64
N ARG A 151 11.41 6.27 -18.10
CA ARG A 151 10.97 7.02 -19.30
C ARG A 151 10.77 8.53 -19.06
N GLY A 152 11.06 9.03 -17.85
CA GLY A 152 11.02 10.45 -17.54
C GLY A 152 9.66 10.99 -17.05
N TYR A 153 8.61 10.17 -16.90
CA TYR A 153 7.29 10.62 -16.44
C TYR A 153 7.34 11.10 -15.00
N THR A 154 6.77 12.25 -14.69
CA THR A 154 6.60 12.74 -13.33
C THR A 154 5.57 11.88 -12.57
N ASN A 155 5.59 11.92 -11.23
CA ASN A 155 4.61 11.17 -10.43
C ASN A 155 3.15 11.56 -10.73
N VAL A 156 2.92 12.81 -11.14
CA VAL A 156 1.57 13.28 -11.57
C VAL A 156 1.16 12.63 -12.87
N GLN A 157 2.04 12.60 -13.86
CA GLN A 157 1.78 11.97 -15.15
C GLN A 157 1.60 10.45 -15.03
N ILE A 158 2.40 9.82 -14.14
CA ILE A 158 2.25 8.39 -13.83
C ILE A 158 0.89 8.13 -13.17
N ALA A 159 0.51 8.96 -12.20
CA ALA A 159 -0.78 8.84 -11.51
C ALA A 159 -1.96 8.93 -12.50
N GLN A 160 -1.95 9.92 -13.39
CA GLN A 160 -2.96 10.08 -14.44
C GLN A 160 -3.01 8.89 -15.40
N ARG A 161 -1.84 8.39 -15.82
CA ARG A 161 -1.75 7.29 -16.78
C ARG A 161 -2.23 5.95 -16.22
N LEU A 162 -2.03 5.74 -14.94
CA LEU A 162 -2.33 4.51 -14.24
C LEU A 162 -3.65 4.57 -13.45
N TRP A 163 -4.40 5.69 -13.57
CA TRP A 163 -5.66 5.93 -12.87
C TRP A 163 -5.55 5.73 -11.36
N VAL A 164 -4.43 6.22 -10.78
CA VAL A 164 -4.17 6.18 -9.33
C VAL A 164 -3.79 7.56 -8.82
N THR A 165 -3.65 7.70 -7.50
CA THR A 165 -3.26 8.97 -6.91
C THR A 165 -1.74 9.18 -7.02
N LYS A 166 -1.30 10.44 -6.97
CA LYS A 166 0.12 10.78 -6.84
C LYS A 166 0.77 10.12 -5.62
N TRP A 167 -0.01 9.91 -4.56
CA TRP A 167 0.44 9.29 -3.32
C TRP A 167 0.66 7.79 -3.50
N THR A 168 -0.25 7.10 -4.17
CA THR A 168 -0.11 5.70 -4.55
C THR A 168 1.15 5.48 -5.38
N VAL A 169 1.45 6.39 -6.31
CA VAL A 169 2.71 6.33 -7.09
C VAL A 169 3.93 6.47 -6.18
N LYS A 170 3.94 7.47 -5.25
CA LYS A 170 5.03 7.66 -4.29
C LYS A 170 5.23 6.43 -3.41
N PHE A 171 4.14 5.81 -2.95
CA PHE A 171 4.17 4.61 -2.14
C PHE A 171 4.85 3.44 -2.87
N HIS A 172 4.41 3.14 -4.09
CA HIS A 172 5.04 2.08 -4.90
C HIS A 172 6.49 2.36 -5.23
N LEU A 173 6.85 3.64 -5.45
CA LEU A 173 8.25 4.04 -5.66
C LEU A 173 9.10 3.83 -4.41
N ALA A 174 8.60 4.17 -3.22
CA ALA A 174 9.33 3.93 -1.97
C ALA A 174 9.60 2.44 -1.77
N ASN A 175 8.61 1.59 -2.03
CA ASN A 175 8.77 0.14 -1.99
C ASN A 175 9.77 -0.38 -3.02
N ALA A 176 9.64 0.08 -4.27
CA ALA A 176 10.54 -0.30 -5.34
C ALA A 176 11.99 0.11 -5.04
N TYR A 177 12.21 1.35 -4.57
CA TYR A 177 13.55 1.83 -4.22
C TYR A 177 14.20 1.00 -3.12
N ARG A 178 13.44 0.65 -2.08
CA ARG A 178 13.91 -0.23 -1.02
C ARG A 178 14.30 -1.61 -1.54
N LYS A 179 13.47 -2.21 -2.40
CA LYS A 179 13.73 -3.52 -3.01
C LYS A 179 14.95 -3.51 -3.95
N LEU A 180 15.12 -2.42 -4.70
CA LEU A 180 16.26 -2.24 -5.62
C LEU A 180 17.55 -1.79 -4.92
N GLY A 181 17.49 -1.44 -3.62
CA GLY A 181 18.63 -0.89 -2.89
C GLY A 181 19.05 0.50 -3.38
N VAL A 182 18.13 1.28 -3.95
CA VAL A 182 18.40 2.62 -4.49
C VAL A 182 17.70 3.70 -3.65
N SER A 183 18.28 4.90 -3.62
CA SER A 183 17.80 5.97 -2.75
C SER A 183 17.05 7.09 -3.49
N ASN A 184 17.09 7.11 -4.80
CA ASN A 184 16.48 8.18 -5.59
C ASN A 184 16.09 7.74 -7.00
N ARG A 185 15.31 8.63 -7.67
CA ARG A 185 14.76 8.43 -9.00
C ARG A 185 15.84 8.14 -10.06
N THR A 186 16.95 8.86 -10.02
CA THR A 186 18.05 8.72 -10.99
C THR A 186 18.72 7.35 -10.84
N GLN A 187 18.95 6.92 -9.61
CA GLN A 187 19.51 5.60 -9.33
C GLN A 187 18.57 4.48 -9.78
N ALA A 188 17.25 4.63 -9.58
CA ALA A 188 16.27 3.66 -10.02
C ALA A 188 16.22 3.53 -11.56
N ALA A 189 16.26 4.66 -12.27
CA ALA A 189 16.32 4.67 -13.74
C ALA A 189 17.61 4.01 -14.26
N ARG A 190 18.75 4.33 -13.64
CA ARG A 190 20.03 3.72 -13.97
C ARG A 190 20.04 2.22 -13.71
N TYR A 191 19.48 1.79 -12.57
CA TYR A 191 19.36 0.36 -12.23
C TYR A 191 18.66 -0.43 -13.33
N LEU A 192 17.51 0.08 -13.82
CA LEU A 192 16.79 -0.59 -14.92
C LEU A 192 17.63 -0.67 -16.19
N PHE A 193 18.37 0.38 -16.51
CA PHE A 193 19.24 0.41 -17.67
C PHE A 193 20.38 -0.60 -17.54
N ASP A 194 21.09 -0.60 -16.43
CA ASP A 194 22.23 -1.46 -16.16
C ASP A 194 21.85 -2.97 -16.13
N HIS A 195 20.59 -3.29 -15.80
CA HIS A 195 20.10 -4.68 -15.75
C HIS A 195 19.26 -5.09 -16.98
N GLY A 196 19.23 -4.29 -18.04
CA GLY A 196 18.51 -4.61 -19.28
C GLY A 196 16.97 -4.68 -19.12
N LEU A 197 16.44 -4.03 -18.07
CA LEU A 197 15.01 -4.02 -17.79
C LEU A 197 14.29 -2.81 -18.39
N SER A 198 14.99 -1.94 -19.14
CA SER A 198 14.45 -0.71 -19.72
C SER A 198 13.45 -0.94 -20.85
N ASP A 199 13.53 -2.08 -21.54
CA ASP A 199 12.80 -2.35 -22.80
C ASP A 199 11.64 -3.35 -22.67
N LEU A 200 11.22 -3.72 -21.47
CA LEU A 200 10.05 -4.58 -21.31
C LEU A 200 8.78 -3.86 -21.79
N PRO A 201 8.00 -4.46 -22.70
CA PRO A 201 6.75 -3.87 -23.16
C PRO A 201 5.79 -3.76 -21.97
N VAL A 202 5.35 -2.55 -21.68
CA VAL A 202 4.17 -2.34 -20.82
C VAL A 202 2.97 -2.76 -21.66
N ASP A 203 2.41 -3.92 -21.31
CA ASP A 203 1.28 -4.50 -22.01
C ASP A 203 0.14 -3.46 -22.11
N ARG A 204 -0.22 -3.14 -23.35
CA ARG A 204 -1.35 -2.27 -23.65
C ARG A 204 -2.56 -3.17 -23.87
N SER A 205 -3.07 -3.77 -22.81
CA SER A 205 -4.34 -4.50 -22.88
C SER A 205 -5.42 -3.76 -22.12
N ALA A 206 -6.31 -3.20 -22.94
CA ALA A 206 -7.64 -2.66 -22.73
C ALA A 206 -7.78 -1.36 -21.95
#